data_03faed7335c800a4dcc6b6c917b4ef4c
#
_entry.id   03faed7335c800a4dcc6b6c917b4ef4c
#
_cell.length_a   1.000
_cell.length_b   1.000
_cell.length_c   1.000
_cell.angle_alpha   90.00
_cell.angle_beta   90.00
_cell.angle_gamma   90.00
#
_symmetry.space_group_name_H-M   'P 1'
#
loop_
_entity.id
_entity.type
_entity.pdbx_description
1 polymer ?
#
loop_
_entity_poly.entity_id
_entity_poly.type
_entity_poly.pdbx_seq_one_letter_code
_entity_poly.pdbx_strand_id
1 'polypeptide(L)'
;VCSSDLTKTFTTKQQRTQKSTSGSSGQSISQLLSKLNANSGKTSSAEQLLANRTQTLLYSGMETAAERVEKRLGKFLKTDGTSVFDEEDETKLKENVTDHIESFVNDYNYLMKRLAQSGDIVDSNYAKKLKNYANAENKELREIGITIKGDGTLELDENKLKAADISQVKKLFTG
;
A
#
# COMPACT_ATOMS: atom_id res chain seq x y z
N VAL A 1 2.26 -15.07 -1.27
CA VAL A 1 0.91 -15.49 -0.84
C VAL A 1 0.08 -14.31 -0.28
N CYS A 2 0.71 -13.29 0.33
CA CYS A 2 -0.01 -12.20 1.01
C CYS A 2 -0.46 -11.06 0.09
N SER A 3 0.22 -10.85 -1.02
CA SER A 3 0.02 -9.70 -1.91
C SER A 3 -1.28 -9.80 -2.71
N SER A 4 -1.55 -10.96 -3.28
CA SER A 4 -2.76 -11.19 -4.10
C SER A 4 -4.06 -11.13 -3.29
N ASP A 5 -4.02 -11.47 -2.00
CA ASP A 5 -5.20 -11.41 -1.14
C ASP A 5 -5.56 -9.97 -0.75
N LEU A 6 -4.56 -9.12 -0.53
CA LEU A 6 -4.77 -7.70 -0.26
C LEU A 6 -5.41 -7.00 -1.46
N THR A 7 -4.87 -7.21 -2.66
CA THR A 7 -5.40 -6.60 -3.88
C THR A 7 -6.85 -7.02 -4.14
N LYS A 8 -7.15 -8.32 -4.02
CA LYS A 8 -8.53 -8.83 -4.17
C LYS A 8 -9.50 -8.20 -3.18
N THR A 9 -9.09 -8.03 -1.91
CA THR A 9 -9.97 -7.45 -0.88
C THR A 9 -10.26 -5.98 -1.17
N PHE A 10 -9.25 -5.21 -1.57
CA PHE A 10 -9.45 -3.79 -1.91
C PHE A 10 -10.32 -3.62 -3.15
N THR A 11 -10.11 -4.43 -4.18
CA THR A 11 -10.94 -4.40 -5.40
C THR A 11 -12.40 -4.74 -5.08
N THR A 12 -12.65 -5.73 -4.22
CA THR A 12 -14.01 -6.11 -3.82
C THR A 12 -14.68 -4.99 -3.02
N LYS A 13 -13.94 -4.31 -2.12
CA LYS A 13 -14.47 -3.16 -1.37
C LYS A 13 -14.78 -1.97 -2.29
N GLN A 14 -13.90 -1.70 -3.26
CA GLN A 14 -14.09 -0.61 -4.22
C GLN A 14 -15.31 -0.87 -5.11
N GLN A 15 -15.53 -2.10 -5.57
CA GLN A 15 -16.73 -2.48 -6.30
C GLN A 15 -18.00 -2.33 -5.47
N ARG A 16 -17.98 -2.63 -4.17
CA ARG A 16 -19.10 -2.37 -3.27
C ARG A 16 -19.41 -0.89 -3.14
N THR A 17 -18.40 -0.06 -3.01
CA THR A 17 -18.56 1.41 -2.89
C THR A 17 -19.07 2.01 -4.20
N GLN A 18 -18.56 1.54 -5.35
CA GLN A 18 -19.04 1.97 -6.67
C GLN A 18 -20.49 1.53 -6.93
N LYS A 19 -20.89 0.34 -6.48
CA LYS A 19 -22.26 -0.15 -6.67
C LYS A 19 -23.28 0.62 -5.84
N SER A 20 -22.88 1.18 -4.71
CA SER A 20 -23.72 2.08 -3.92
C SER A 20 -23.81 3.51 -4.50
N THR A 21 -22.83 3.92 -5.33
CA THR A 21 -22.80 5.22 -6.00
C THR A 21 -23.39 5.18 -7.41
N SER A 22 -23.44 4.01 -8.08
CA SER A 22 -24.00 3.87 -9.44
C SER A 22 -25.54 3.94 -9.50
N GLY A 23 -26.22 4.02 -8.38
CA GLY A 23 -27.66 4.31 -8.31
C GLY A 23 -28.03 5.77 -8.58
N SER A 24 -27.06 6.64 -8.83
CA SER A 24 -27.23 8.08 -9.11
C SER A 24 -26.68 8.52 -10.48
N SER A 25 -26.61 7.63 -11.44
CA SER A 25 -26.20 8.00 -12.80
C SER A 25 -27.32 8.75 -13.51
N GLY A 26 -27.11 10.03 -13.78
CA GLY A 26 -27.97 10.83 -14.65
C GLY A 26 -28.60 12.07 -14.02
N GLN A 27 -28.30 12.41 -12.79
CA GLN A 27 -28.79 13.67 -12.23
C GLN A 27 -27.79 14.81 -12.50
N SER A 28 -28.26 15.87 -13.18
CA SER A 28 -27.43 17.07 -13.40
C SER A 28 -27.09 17.74 -12.07
N ILE A 29 -25.98 18.48 -12.03
CA ILE A 29 -25.55 19.24 -10.84
C ILE A 29 -26.66 20.18 -10.35
N SER A 30 -27.47 20.71 -11.28
CA SER A 30 -28.64 21.54 -10.97
C SER A 30 -29.74 20.77 -10.24
N GLN A 31 -29.97 19.50 -10.54
CA GLN A 31 -30.93 18.64 -9.83
C GLN A 31 -30.43 18.24 -8.44
N LEU A 32 -29.12 18.07 -8.28
CA LEU A 32 -28.50 17.85 -6.98
C LEU A 32 -28.58 19.10 -6.11
N LEU A 33 -28.31 20.27 -6.67
CA LEU A 33 -28.43 21.56 -5.98
C LEU A 33 -29.86 21.88 -5.59
N SER A 34 -30.86 21.59 -6.44
CA SER A 34 -32.26 21.79 -6.11
C SER A 34 -32.76 20.85 -5.00
N LYS A 35 -32.25 19.61 -4.95
CA LYS A 35 -32.53 18.68 -3.84
C LYS A 35 -31.85 19.13 -2.53
N LEU A 36 -30.66 19.68 -2.59
CA LEU A 36 -29.97 20.27 -1.43
C LEU A 36 -30.74 21.49 -0.89
N ASN A 37 -31.26 22.34 -1.76
CA ASN A 37 -32.02 23.52 -1.37
C ASN A 37 -33.45 23.22 -0.84
N ALA A 38 -34.07 22.14 -1.31
CA ALA A 38 -35.37 21.70 -0.84
C ALA A 38 -35.33 21.00 0.54
N ASN A 39 -34.15 20.67 1.04
CA ASN A 39 -33.96 19.90 2.27
C ASN A 39 -33.13 20.66 3.31
N SER A 40 -33.35 21.96 3.46
CA SER A 40 -32.62 22.86 4.37
C SER A 40 -32.77 22.52 5.87
N GLY A 41 -33.26 21.32 6.19
CA GLY A 41 -33.35 20.81 7.57
C GLY A 41 -32.50 19.56 7.86
N LYS A 42 -31.76 19.03 6.87
CA LYS A 42 -30.89 17.85 7.06
C LYS A 42 -29.52 18.07 6.46
N THR A 43 -28.59 18.47 7.29
CA THR A 43 -27.13 18.54 7.04
C THR A 43 -26.50 17.24 6.53
N SER A 44 -27.25 16.15 6.47
CA SER A 44 -26.75 14.80 6.29
C SER A 44 -26.33 14.43 4.85
N SER A 45 -26.89 15.04 3.80
CA SER A 45 -26.62 14.51 2.44
C SER A 45 -25.33 15.04 1.83
N ALA A 46 -24.94 16.29 2.08
CA ALA A 46 -23.68 16.84 1.62
C ALA A 46 -22.51 16.24 2.40
N GLU A 47 -22.65 16.08 3.72
CA GLU A 47 -21.68 15.43 4.58
C GLU A 47 -21.51 13.95 4.23
N GLN A 48 -22.60 13.24 3.93
CA GLN A 48 -22.54 11.84 3.46
C GLN A 48 -21.89 11.72 2.09
N LEU A 49 -22.14 12.64 1.15
CA LEU A 49 -21.48 12.65 -0.15
C LEU A 49 -19.99 12.93 -0.03
N LEU A 50 -19.59 13.86 0.84
CA LEU A 50 -18.18 14.13 1.14
C LEU A 50 -17.52 12.94 1.82
N ALA A 51 -18.16 12.33 2.81
CA ALA A 51 -17.67 11.15 3.50
C ALA A 51 -17.49 9.97 2.53
N ASN A 52 -18.46 9.70 1.67
CA ASN A 52 -18.39 8.66 0.66
C ASN A 52 -17.26 8.90 -0.35
N ARG A 53 -17.09 10.17 -0.80
CA ARG A 53 -15.99 10.53 -1.70
C ARG A 53 -14.64 10.37 -1.04
N THR A 54 -14.50 10.80 0.20
CA THR A 54 -13.26 10.65 0.98
C THR A 54 -12.93 9.17 1.17
N GLN A 55 -13.93 8.36 1.48
CA GLN A 55 -13.75 6.92 1.64
C GLN A 55 -13.38 6.24 0.33
N THR A 56 -14.00 6.62 -0.78
CA THR A 56 -13.65 6.11 -2.13
C THR A 56 -12.21 6.44 -2.49
N LEU A 57 -11.76 7.67 -2.24
CA LEU A 57 -10.38 8.10 -2.48
C LEU A 57 -9.39 7.35 -1.57
N LEU A 58 -9.78 7.09 -0.33
CA LEU A 58 -8.96 6.34 0.61
C LEU A 58 -8.75 4.89 0.12
N TYR A 59 -9.82 4.20 -0.26
CA TYR A 59 -9.73 2.83 -0.77
C TYR A 59 -8.98 2.74 -2.10
N SER A 60 -9.20 3.66 -3.03
CA SER A 60 -8.43 3.73 -4.28
C SER A 60 -6.93 3.95 -4.00
N GLY A 61 -6.60 4.78 -3.02
CA GLY A 61 -5.22 4.98 -2.57
C GLY A 61 -4.61 3.72 -1.94
N MET A 62 -5.39 2.95 -1.18
CA MET A 62 -4.93 1.68 -0.60
C MET A 62 -4.70 0.60 -1.68
N GLU A 63 -5.62 0.48 -2.64
CA GLU A 63 -5.48 -0.45 -3.77
C GLU A 63 -4.21 -0.15 -4.56
N THR A 64 -4.02 1.11 -4.97
CA THR A 64 -2.82 1.54 -5.69
C THR A 64 -1.54 1.29 -4.88
N ALA A 65 -1.57 1.52 -3.56
CA ALA A 65 -0.43 1.25 -2.69
C ALA A 65 -0.13 -0.24 -2.58
N ALA A 66 -1.15 -1.09 -2.44
CA ALA A 66 -0.99 -2.53 -2.40
C ALA A 66 -0.40 -3.08 -3.71
N GLU A 67 -0.89 -2.61 -4.86
CA GLU A 67 -0.35 -2.97 -6.18
C GLU A 67 1.13 -2.57 -6.33
N ARG A 68 1.51 -1.39 -5.83
CA ARG A 68 2.91 -0.95 -5.85
C ARG A 68 3.80 -1.86 -5.01
N VAL A 69 3.38 -2.17 -3.77
CA VAL A 69 4.10 -3.10 -2.89
C VAL A 69 4.25 -4.47 -3.56
N GLU A 70 3.16 -5.00 -4.14
CA GLU A 70 3.19 -6.27 -4.87
C GLU A 70 4.17 -6.23 -6.05
N LYS A 71 4.10 -5.19 -6.87
CA LYS A 71 5.00 -5.00 -8.00
C LYS A 71 6.48 -4.91 -7.58
N ARG A 72 6.76 -4.22 -6.45
CA ARG A 72 8.12 -4.13 -5.89
C ARG A 72 8.62 -5.50 -5.44
N LEU A 73 7.82 -6.22 -4.65
CA LEU A 73 8.17 -7.58 -4.22
C LEU A 73 8.33 -8.53 -5.41
N GLY A 74 7.45 -8.42 -6.40
CA GLY A 74 7.54 -9.23 -7.62
C GLY A 74 8.84 -9.02 -8.40
N LYS A 75 9.47 -7.85 -8.33
CA LYS A 75 10.78 -7.59 -8.95
C LYS A 75 11.93 -8.32 -8.28
N PHE A 76 11.86 -8.58 -6.98
CA PHE A 76 12.85 -9.41 -6.29
C PHE A 76 12.71 -10.90 -6.65
N LEU A 77 11.47 -11.37 -6.88
CA LEU A 77 11.14 -12.79 -7.08
C LEU A 77 11.23 -13.26 -8.53
N LYS A 78 11.56 -12.39 -9.48
CA LYS A 78 11.68 -12.77 -10.88
C LYS A 78 12.85 -13.72 -11.13
N THR A 79 12.63 -14.71 -11.98
CA THR A 79 13.62 -15.73 -12.36
C THR A 79 13.89 -15.73 -13.87
N ASP A 80 13.37 -14.73 -14.59
CA ASP A 80 13.45 -14.61 -16.06
C ASP A 80 14.62 -13.72 -16.53
N GLY A 81 15.60 -13.45 -15.67
CA GLY A 81 16.72 -12.52 -15.96
C GLY A 81 16.33 -11.04 -15.86
N THR A 82 15.17 -10.73 -15.29
CA THR A 82 14.70 -9.35 -15.09
C THR A 82 14.50 -9.00 -13.60
N SER A 83 15.07 -9.80 -12.70
CA SER A 83 15.12 -9.49 -11.27
C SER A 83 16.03 -8.28 -11.01
N VAL A 84 15.77 -7.60 -9.91
CA VAL A 84 16.66 -6.55 -9.40
C VAL A 84 18.08 -7.10 -9.14
N PHE A 85 18.20 -8.41 -8.89
CA PHE A 85 19.45 -9.09 -8.59
C PHE A 85 20.19 -9.65 -9.81
N ASP A 86 19.68 -9.43 -11.03
CA ASP A 86 20.25 -10.00 -12.26
C ASP A 86 21.24 -9.04 -12.97
N GLU A 87 21.56 -7.87 -12.38
CA GLU A 87 22.56 -6.94 -12.88
C GLU A 87 23.97 -7.51 -12.69
N GLU A 88 24.77 -7.55 -13.76
CA GLU A 88 26.14 -8.11 -13.76
C GLU A 88 27.18 -7.14 -13.18
N ASP A 89 26.95 -5.83 -13.35
CA ASP A 89 27.82 -4.80 -12.78
C ASP A 89 27.55 -4.63 -11.29
N GLU A 90 28.52 -4.96 -10.45
CA GLU A 90 28.37 -4.95 -8.98
C GLU A 90 27.98 -3.57 -8.43
N THR A 91 28.50 -2.48 -9.01
CA THR A 91 28.17 -1.12 -8.58
C THR A 91 26.72 -0.79 -8.92
N LYS A 92 26.31 -1.06 -10.14
CA LYS A 92 24.91 -0.87 -10.57
C LYS A 92 23.96 -1.78 -9.84
N LEU A 93 24.36 -3.02 -9.56
CA LEU A 93 23.59 -3.96 -8.77
C LEU A 93 23.27 -3.37 -7.39
N LYS A 94 24.28 -2.84 -6.69
CA LYS A 94 24.09 -2.20 -5.38
C LYS A 94 23.19 -0.98 -5.45
N GLU A 95 23.38 -0.12 -6.44
CA GLU A 95 22.52 1.04 -6.66
C GLU A 95 21.07 0.63 -6.94
N ASN A 96 20.84 -0.27 -7.89
CA ASN A 96 19.51 -0.75 -8.26
C ASN A 96 18.79 -1.40 -7.10
N VAL A 97 19.48 -2.24 -6.32
CA VAL A 97 18.91 -2.91 -5.14
C VAL A 97 18.57 -1.87 -4.07
N THR A 98 19.46 -0.90 -3.80
CA THR A 98 19.21 0.16 -2.82
C THR A 98 17.97 0.99 -3.20
N ASP A 99 17.91 1.50 -4.42
CA ASP A 99 16.78 2.30 -4.91
C ASP A 99 15.47 1.53 -4.88
N HIS A 100 15.54 0.22 -5.18
CA HIS A 100 14.36 -0.62 -5.18
C HIS A 100 13.84 -0.89 -3.76
N ILE A 101 14.74 -1.11 -2.79
CA ILE A 101 14.38 -1.29 -1.37
C ILE A 101 13.84 0.02 -0.80
N GLU A 102 14.45 1.16 -1.09
CA GLU A 102 13.95 2.47 -0.67
C GLU A 102 12.51 2.70 -1.19
N SER A 103 12.30 2.43 -2.47
CA SER A 103 10.98 2.52 -3.09
C SER A 103 9.97 1.56 -2.44
N PHE A 104 10.39 0.33 -2.11
CA PHE A 104 9.56 -0.64 -1.40
C PHE A 104 9.17 -0.14 -0.01
N VAL A 105 10.13 0.37 0.77
CA VAL A 105 9.88 0.92 2.12
C VAL A 105 8.90 2.09 2.04
N ASN A 106 9.05 2.98 1.07
CA ASN A 106 8.14 4.11 0.86
C ASN A 106 6.72 3.65 0.50
N ASP A 107 6.57 2.72 -0.44
CA ASP A 107 5.27 2.19 -0.86
C ASP A 107 4.61 1.39 0.29
N TYR A 108 5.37 0.59 1.04
CA TYR A 108 4.90 -0.13 2.22
C TYR A 108 4.39 0.84 3.31
N ASN A 109 5.17 1.87 3.62
CA ASN A 109 4.81 2.87 4.62
C ASN A 109 3.56 3.65 4.22
N TYR A 110 3.42 3.97 2.93
CA TYR A 110 2.23 4.61 2.41
C TYR A 110 0.99 3.72 2.59
N LEU A 111 1.11 2.42 2.26
CA LEU A 111 0.04 1.44 2.48
C LEU A 111 -0.34 1.33 3.97
N MET A 112 0.64 1.19 4.86
CA MET A 112 0.40 1.09 6.31
C MET A 112 -0.33 2.32 6.85
N LYS A 113 0.05 3.52 6.44
CA LYS A 113 -0.63 4.76 6.82
C LYS A 113 -2.07 4.81 6.31
N ARG A 114 -2.33 4.37 5.08
CA ARG A 114 -3.69 4.33 4.51
C ARG A 114 -4.57 3.32 5.24
N LEU A 115 -4.06 2.13 5.54
CA LEU A 115 -4.77 1.12 6.32
C LEU A 115 -5.13 1.62 7.73
N ALA A 116 -4.22 2.37 8.37
CA ALA A 116 -4.48 2.98 9.68
C ALA A 116 -5.54 4.10 9.62
N GLN A 117 -5.63 4.84 8.50
CA GLN A 117 -6.58 5.94 8.32
C GLN A 117 -8.02 5.47 8.03
N SER A 118 -8.21 4.24 7.57
CA SER A 118 -9.53 3.76 7.16
C SER A 118 -10.51 3.61 8.33
N GLY A 119 -10.01 3.32 9.53
CA GLY A 119 -10.84 3.00 10.70
C GLY A 119 -11.60 1.67 10.58
N ASP A 120 -11.45 0.94 9.49
CA ASP A 120 -12.14 -0.33 9.24
C ASP A 120 -11.39 -1.49 9.92
N ILE A 121 -12.16 -2.40 10.53
CA ILE A 121 -11.62 -3.56 11.24
C ILE A 121 -10.84 -4.49 10.30
N VAL A 122 -11.30 -4.66 9.06
CA VAL A 122 -10.64 -5.51 8.07
C VAL A 122 -9.28 -4.91 7.71
N ASP A 123 -9.23 -3.60 7.43
CA ASP A 123 -7.98 -2.91 7.09
C ASP A 123 -7.01 -2.90 8.26
N SER A 124 -7.51 -2.72 9.49
CA SER A 124 -6.72 -2.86 10.71
C SER A 124 -6.12 -4.26 10.86
N ASN A 125 -6.87 -5.32 10.52
CA ASN A 125 -6.36 -6.69 10.52
C ASN A 125 -5.30 -6.92 9.44
N TYR A 126 -5.43 -6.30 8.26
CA TYR A 126 -4.38 -6.36 7.25
C TYR A 126 -3.12 -5.64 7.69
N ALA A 127 -3.23 -4.46 8.29
CA ALA A 127 -2.08 -3.76 8.86
C ALA A 127 -1.35 -4.61 9.91
N LYS A 128 -2.10 -5.28 10.80
CA LYS A 128 -1.53 -6.22 11.79
C LYS A 128 -0.82 -7.41 11.12
N LYS A 129 -1.41 -8.00 10.08
CA LYS A 129 -0.77 -9.09 9.33
C LYS A 129 0.53 -8.64 8.69
N LEU A 130 0.55 -7.49 8.00
CA LEU A 130 1.76 -6.93 7.39
C LEU A 130 2.84 -6.70 8.44
N LYS A 131 2.49 -6.09 9.58
CA LYS A 131 3.41 -5.92 10.70
C LYS A 131 3.94 -7.24 11.23
N ASN A 132 3.09 -8.27 11.35
CA ASN A 132 3.53 -9.58 11.85
C ASN A 132 4.49 -10.26 10.87
N TYR A 133 4.28 -10.16 9.56
CA TYR A 133 5.22 -10.66 8.56
C TYR A 133 6.56 -9.93 8.64
N ALA A 134 6.56 -8.61 8.72
CA ALA A 134 7.79 -7.85 8.90
C ALA A 134 8.50 -8.25 10.21
N ASN A 135 7.76 -8.43 11.31
CA ASN A 135 8.33 -8.86 12.58
C ASN A 135 8.93 -10.27 12.56
N ALA A 136 8.41 -11.17 11.72
CA ALA A 136 8.99 -12.50 11.55
C ALA A 136 10.41 -12.43 11.01
N GLU A 137 10.69 -11.45 10.15
CA GLU A 137 12.00 -11.21 9.53
C GLU A 137 12.77 -10.04 10.20
N ASN A 138 12.42 -9.67 11.43
CA ASN A 138 12.93 -8.46 12.08
C ASN A 138 14.46 -8.45 12.23
N LYS A 139 15.06 -9.61 12.50
CA LYS A 139 16.51 -9.73 12.65
C LYS A 139 17.21 -9.46 11.31
N GLU A 140 16.77 -10.13 10.26
CA GLU A 140 17.31 -10.05 8.92
C GLU A 140 17.11 -8.64 8.33
N LEU A 141 15.92 -8.04 8.54
CA LEU A 141 15.64 -6.66 8.17
C LEU A 141 16.59 -5.68 8.83
N ARG A 142 16.85 -5.83 10.14
CA ARG A 142 17.79 -4.96 10.88
C ARG A 142 19.23 -5.13 10.44
N GLU A 143 19.62 -6.31 10.00
CA GLU A 143 20.96 -6.57 9.47
C GLU A 143 21.23 -5.76 8.21
N ILE A 144 20.22 -5.55 7.35
CA ILE A 144 20.31 -4.74 6.13
C ILE A 144 19.90 -3.26 6.31
N GLY A 145 19.66 -2.82 7.54
CA GLY A 145 19.36 -1.41 7.83
C GLY A 145 17.88 -1.04 7.86
N ILE A 146 16.95 -2.02 7.86
CA ILE A 146 15.52 -1.76 7.97
C ILE A 146 15.05 -2.03 9.41
N THR A 147 14.43 -1.03 10.04
CA THR A 147 13.88 -1.12 11.40
C THR A 147 12.36 -0.98 11.37
N ILE A 148 11.65 -1.85 12.09
CA ILE A 148 10.19 -1.82 12.20
C ILE A 148 9.80 -0.90 13.36
N LYS A 149 8.98 0.12 13.08
CA LYS A 149 8.44 1.04 14.08
C LYS A 149 7.23 0.46 14.83
N GLY A 150 6.88 1.09 15.94
CA GLY A 150 5.75 0.68 16.78
C GLY A 150 4.40 0.64 16.04
N ASP A 151 4.20 1.53 15.07
CA ASP A 151 3.01 1.59 14.21
C ASP A 151 3.04 0.59 13.04
N GLY A 152 4.12 -0.18 12.91
CA GLY A 152 4.33 -1.16 11.84
C GLY A 152 4.93 -0.57 10.56
N THR A 153 5.24 0.72 10.52
CA THR A 153 6.01 1.32 9.42
C THR A 153 7.48 0.92 9.50
N LEU A 154 8.19 1.06 8.39
CA LEU A 154 9.61 0.73 8.27
C LEU A 154 10.45 2.01 8.24
N GLU A 155 11.61 1.96 8.85
CA GLU A 155 12.65 2.99 8.78
C GLU A 155 13.87 2.40 8.12
N LEU A 156 14.42 3.10 7.12
CA LEU A 156 15.58 2.69 6.36
C LEU A 156 16.81 3.50 6.75
N ASP A 157 17.89 2.81 7.11
CA ASP A 157 19.25 3.35 7.18
C ASP A 157 19.96 3.03 5.85
N GLU A 158 20.00 4.02 4.95
CA GLU A 158 20.61 3.86 3.63
C GLU A 158 22.10 3.52 3.69
N ASN A 159 22.84 4.07 4.66
CA ASN A 159 24.26 3.80 4.80
C ASN A 159 24.49 2.33 5.16
N LYS A 160 23.66 1.82 6.04
CA LYS A 160 23.71 0.40 6.44
C LYS A 160 23.28 -0.50 5.30
N LEU A 161 22.25 -0.12 4.53
CA LEU A 161 21.82 -0.87 3.34
C LEU A 161 22.92 -0.92 2.28
N LYS A 162 23.58 0.20 1.98
CA LYS A 162 24.69 0.27 1.02
C LYS A 162 25.92 -0.56 1.45
N ALA A 163 26.10 -0.74 2.76
CA ALA A 163 27.15 -1.57 3.35
C ALA A 163 26.75 -3.06 3.46
N ALA A 164 25.49 -3.40 3.32
CA ALA A 164 25.01 -4.76 3.43
C ALA A 164 25.50 -5.66 2.29
N ASP A 165 25.65 -6.94 2.59
CA ASP A 165 25.96 -7.95 1.57
C ASP A 165 24.73 -8.21 0.70
N ILE A 166 24.87 -8.06 -0.60
CA ILE A 166 23.80 -8.29 -1.58
C ILE A 166 23.22 -9.73 -1.47
N SER A 167 24.07 -10.70 -1.12
CA SER A 167 23.60 -12.08 -0.93
C SER A 167 22.65 -12.22 0.26
N GLN A 168 22.87 -11.46 1.35
CA GLN A 168 21.96 -11.41 2.49
C GLN A 168 20.65 -10.71 2.10
N VAL A 169 20.73 -9.60 1.37
CA VAL A 169 19.56 -8.90 0.86
C VAL A 169 18.74 -9.82 -0.05
N LYS A 170 19.40 -10.50 -1.00
CA LYS A 170 18.75 -11.44 -1.90
C LYS A 170 18.04 -12.55 -1.12
N LYS A 171 18.72 -13.18 -0.17
CA LYS A 171 18.14 -14.24 0.66
C LYS A 171 16.89 -13.78 1.41
N LEU A 172 16.88 -12.59 1.99
CA LEU A 172 15.74 -12.04 2.71
C LEU A 172 14.50 -11.89 1.82
N PHE A 173 14.68 -11.42 0.59
CA PHE A 173 13.54 -11.14 -0.31
C PHE A 173 13.15 -12.31 -1.21
N THR A 174 14.00 -13.31 -1.38
CA THR A 174 13.72 -14.50 -2.24
C THR A 174 13.46 -15.77 -1.44
N GLY A 175 13.75 -15.78 -0.14
CA GLY A 175 13.37 -16.77 0.86
C GLY A 175 14.00 -18.11 0.76
#